data_37ae957ed4711240d5ed926c4ac5c29e
#
_entry.id   37ae957ed4711240d5ed926c4ac5c29e
#
_cell.length_a   1.000
_cell.length_b   1.000
_cell.length_c   1.000
_cell.angle_alpha   90.00
_cell.angle_beta   90.00
_cell.angle_gamma   90.00
#
_symmetry.space_group_name_H-M   'P 1'
#
loop_
_entity.id
_entity.type
_entity.pdbx_description
1 polymer ?
#
loop_
_entity_poly.entity_id
_entity_poly.type
_entity_poly.pdbx_seq_one_letter_code
_entity_poly.pdbx_strand_id
1 'polypeptide(L)'
;MAACPYTGVRSFNWEEPKYPVDHAVGDADVPKHQKHVVEKCTFCYQRLAREEVPACMELCPARARHFGDFDDPDSEVSKLVKERSCEQLLASEGTKPSVYYLV
;
A
#
# COMPACT_ATOMS: atom_id res chain seq x y z
N MET A 1 -2.23 -12.35 12.22
CA MET A 1 -1.67 -12.57 10.86
C MET A 1 -2.21 -13.81 10.17
N ALA A 2 -2.36 -14.92 10.88
CA ALA A 2 -2.82 -16.19 10.28
C ALA A 2 -4.21 -16.15 9.63
N ALA A 3 -5.10 -15.26 10.09
CA ALA A 3 -6.43 -15.09 9.52
C ALA A 3 -6.46 -14.31 8.18
N CYS A 4 -5.35 -13.70 7.77
CA CYS A 4 -5.29 -12.95 6.53
C CYS A 4 -5.04 -13.89 5.35
N PRO A 5 -5.95 -13.96 4.35
CA PRO A 5 -5.78 -14.86 3.20
C PRO A 5 -4.68 -14.41 2.23
N TYR A 6 -4.23 -13.15 2.33
CA TYR A 6 -3.17 -12.61 1.47
C TYR A 6 -1.81 -12.88 2.10
N THR A 7 -1.12 -13.89 1.60
CA THR A 7 0.20 -14.29 2.11
C THR A 7 1.24 -13.20 1.90
N GLY A 8 1.98 -12.88 2.95
CA GLY A 8 3.12 -11.96 2.89
C GLY A 8 2.79 -10.46 2.92
N VAL A 9 1.51 -10.07 2.98
CA VAL A 9 1.14 -8.64 3.03
C VAL A 9 1.28 -8.02 4.41
N ARG A 10 1.44 -8.85 5.44
CA ARG A 10 1.70 -8.41 6.82
C ARG A 10 2.97 -9.04 7.33
N SER A 11 3.78 -8.25 8.01
CA SER A 11 5.01 -8.70 8.65
C SER A 11 4.97 -8.44 10.15
N PHE A 12 5.60 -9.33 10.91
CA PHE A 12 5.74 -9.18 12.35
C PHE A 12 7.21 -8.97 12.71
N ASN A 13 7.49 -7.94 13.48
CA ASN A 13 8.85 -7.60 13.91
C ASN A 13 9.24 -8.42 15.15
N TRP A 14 9.86 -9.57 14.93
CA TRP A 14 10.29 -10.47 16.01
C TRP A 14 11.45 -9.92 16.81
N GLU A 15 12.34 -9.18 16.16
CA GLU A 15 13.55 -8.63 16.75
C GLU A 15 13.55 -7.10 16.68
N GLU A 16 14.41 -6.48 17.45
CA GLU A 16 14.67 -5.04 17.33
C GLU A 16 15.24 -4.76 15.94
N PRO A 17 14.65 -3.83 15.17
CA PRO A 17 15.14 -3.49 13.85
C PRO A 17 16.58 -2.95 13.91
N LYS A 18 17.43 -3.50 13.05
CA LYS A 18 18.82 -3.09 12.91
C LYS A 18 19.00 -2.31 11.62
N TYR A 19 19.65 -1.18 11.71
CA TYR A 19 19.95 -0.34 10.55
C TYR A 19 21.44 -0.46 10.23
N PRO A 20 21.81 -0.55 8.94
CA PRO A 20 23.22 -0.70 8.54
C PRO A 20 24.06 0.57 8.73
N VAL A 21 23.42 1.66 9.11
CA VAL A 21 24.04 2.97 9.32
C VAL A 21 23.67 3.52 10.70
N ASP A 22 24.48 4.41 11.23
CA ASP A 22 24.34 5.01 12.56
C ASP A 22 23.47 6.27 12.60
N HIS A 23 22.94 6.67 11.46
CA HIS A 23 22.07 7.83 11.32
C HIS A 23 20.67 7.42 10.80
N ALA A 24 19.69 8.29 10.98
CA ALA A 24 18.35 8.08 10.49
C ALA A 24 18.33 8.07 8.95
N VAL A 25 17.67 7.06 8.38
CA VAL A 25 17.43 6.94 6.94
C VAL A 25 15.94 6.88 6.66
N GLY A 26 15.57 7.34 5.47
CA GLY A 26 14.17 7.36 5.03
C GLY A 26 13.46 8.67 5.38
N ASP A 27 12.15 8.64 5.30
CA ASP A 27 11.31 9.81 5.56
C ASP A 27 11.19 10.08 7.06
N ALA A 28 11.48 11.32 7.47
CA ALA A 28 11.48 11.75 8.88
C ALA A 28 10.09 11.65 9.54
N ASP A 29 9.02 11.72 8.73
CA ASP A 29 7.64 11.63 9.21
C ASP A 29 7.18 10.19 9.45
N VAL A 30 8.00 9.21 9.08
CA VAL A 30 7.71 7.80 9.33
C VAL A 30 8.34 7.37 10.67
N PRO A 31 7.53 6.86 11.61
CA PRO A 31 8.07 6.37 12.88
C PRO A 31 8.98 5.16 12.65
N LYS A 32 9.96 5.01 13.54
CA LYS A 32 10.85 3.85 13.53
C LYS A 32 10.05 2.57 13.75
N HIS A 33 10.46 1.51 13.06
CA HIS A 33 9.94 0.17 13.30
C HIS A 33 10.11 -0.22 14.77
N GLN A 34 9.13 -0.93 15.31
CA GLN A 34 9.14 -1.37 16.70
C GLN A 34 9.10 -2.91 16.76
N LYS A 35 9.82 -3.44 17.75
CA LYS A 35 9.75 -4.87 18.06
C LYS A 35 8.33 -5.27 18.51
N HIS A 36 7.91 -6.49 18.14
CA HIS A 36 6.62 -7.08 18.48
C HIS A 36 5.40 -6.33 17.92
N VAL A 37 5.57 -5.64 16.82
CA VAL A 37 4.50 -4.96 16.09
C VAL A 37 4.26 -5.60 14.73
N VAL A 38 2.99 -5.75 14.35
CA VAL A 38 2.58 -6.16 13.00
C VAL A 38 2.55 -4.94 12.10
N GLU A 39 3.17 -5.03 10.94
CA GLU A 39 3.22 -3.96 9.96
C GLU A 39 2.63 -4.38 8.62
N LYS A 40 2.12 -3.42 7.91
CA LYS A 40 1.65 -3.56 6.52
C LYS A 40 1.82 -2.23 5.77
N CYS A 41 1.53 -2.25 4.47
CA CYS A 41 1.47 -1.03 3.67
C CYS A 41 0.50 -0.01 4.28
N THR A 42 0.96 1.24 4.44
CA THR A 42 0.19 2.37 5.00
C THR A 42 -0.31 3.34 3.93
N PHE A 43 -0.17 2.99 2.64
CA PHE A 43 -0.40 3.90 1.51
C PHE A 43 0.45 5.17 1.54
N CYS A 44 1.61 5.11 2.18
CA CYS A 44 2.48 6.30 2.33
C CYS A 44 1.73 7.51 2.90
N TYR A 45 1.01 7.31 4.01
CA TYR A 45 0.16 8.35 4.63
C TYR A 45 0.90 9.69 4.83
N GLN A 46 2.18 9.63 5.13
CA GLN A 46 3.03 10.82 5.30
C GLN A 46 3.20 11.61 3.98
N ARG A 47 3.27 10.90 2.84
CA ARG A 47 3.33 11.54 1.52
C ARG A 47 1.97 12.11 1.12
N LEU A 48 0.90 11.37 1.38
CA LEU A 48 -0.47 11.85 1.11
C LEU A 48 -0.80 13.11 1.91
N ALA A 49 -0.32 13.21 3.16
CA ALA A 49 -0.50 14.41 3.98
C ALA A 49 0.23 15.65 3.40
N ARG A 50 1.23 15.44 2.55
CA ARG A 50 1.94 16.49 1.82
C ARG A 50 1.44 16.67 0.39
N GLU A 51 0.27 16.09 0.05
CA GLU A 51 -0.30 16.09 -1.30
C GLU A 51 0.59 15.42 -2.35
N GLU A 52 1.44 14.50 -1.94
CA GLU A 52 2.28 13.67 -2.82
C GLU A 52 1.59 12.32 -3.10
N VAL A 53 1.99 11.66 -4.17
CA VAL A 53 1.53 10.30 -4.46
C VAL A 53 2.36 9.26 -3.70
N PRO A 54 1.83 8.02 -3.49
CA PRO A 54 2.62 6.93 -2.90
C PRO A 54 3.92 6.69 -3.65
N ALA A 55 4.99 6.40 -2.92
CA ALA A 55 6.32 6.22 -3.50
C ALA A 55 6.38 5.12 -4.57
N CYS A 56 5.67 4.02 -4.36
CA CYS A 56 5.63 2.91 -5.32
C CYS A 56 4.93 3.28 -6.64
N MET A 57 4.04 4.26 -6.63
CA MET A 57 3.41 4.81 -7.82
C MET A 57 4.39 5.74 -8.55
N GLU A 58 5.02 6.64 -7.83
CA GLU A 58 5.98 7.60 -8.39
C GLU A 58 7.17 6.90 -9.07
N LEU A 59 7.68 5.85 -8.43
CA LEU A 59 8.87 5.11 -8.88
C LEU A 59 8.55 3.99 -9.88
N CYS A 60 7.30 3.78 -10.25
CA CYS A 60 6.94 2.74 -11.21
C CYS A 60 7.30 3.16 -12.64
N PRO A 61 8.31 2.56 -13.29
CA PRO A 61 8.73 2.97 -14.64
C PRO A 61 7.67 2.68 -15.71
N ALA A 62 6.88 1.63 -15.51
CA ALA A 62 5.79 1.25 -16.40
C ALA A 62 4.52 2.09 -16.21
N ARG A 63 4.46 2.95 -15.18
CA ARG A 63 3.25 3.68 -14.78
C ARG A 63 2.02 2.77 -14.64
N ALA A 64 2.24 1.57 -14.12
CA ALA A 64 1.21 0.53 -14.00
C ALA A 64 0.40 0.63 -12.70
N ARG A 65 0.70 1.59 -11.86
CA ARG A 65 0.03 1.79 -10.56
C ARG A 65 -0.72 3.10 -10.56
N HIS A 66 -1.99 3.00 -10.20
CA HIS A 66 -2.90 4.13 -10.07
C HIS A 66 -3.38 4.21 -8.63
N PHE A 67 -3.49 5.41 -8.11
CA PHE A 67 -3.94 5.67 -6.74
C PHE A 67 -4.99 6.76 -6.76
N GLY A 68 -6.03 6.61 -5.96
CA GLY A 68 -7.08 7.61 -5.83
C GLY A 68 -8.18 7.16 -4.90
N ASP A 69 -9.21 7.96 -4.80
CA ASP A 69 -10.38 7.73 -3.98
C ASP A 69 -11.49 7.12 -4.83
N PHE A 70 -11.96 5.93 -4.46
CA PHE A 70 -13.09 5.28 -5.14
C PHE A 70 -14.44 5.92 -4.81
N ASP A 71 -14.53 6.66 -3.71
CA ASP A 71 -15.75 7.39 -3.34
C ASP A 71 -15.92 8.68 -4.16
N ASP A 72 -14.83 9.18 -4.76
CA ASP A 72 -14.88 10.27 -5.71
C ASP A 72 -15.11 9.74 -7.14
N PRO A 73 -16.29 9.98 -7.74
CA PRO A 73 -16.62 9.50 -9.09
C PRO A 73 -15.74 10.12 -10.19
N ASP A 74 -15.14 11.28 -9.93
CA ASP A 74 -14.28 11.98 -10.87
C ASP A 74 -12.81 11.57 -10.78
N SER A 75 -12.44 10.77 -9.78
CA SER A 75 -11.09 10.25 -9.64
C SER A 75 -10.69 9.34 -10.81
N GLU A 76 -9.41 9.32 -11.14
CA GLU A 76 -8.86 8.46 -12.20
C GLU A 76 -9.17 6.98 -11.94
N VAL A 77 -9.00 6.52 -10.71
CA VAL A 77 -9.23 5.12 -10.35
C VAL A 77 -10.69 4.71 -10.50
N SER A 78 -11.62 5.59 -10.15
CA SER A 78 -13.06 5.34 -10.34
C SER A 78 -13.44 5.22 -11.80
N LYS A 79 -12.84 6.04 -12.67
CA LYS A 79 -13.04 5.96 -14.12
C LYS A 79 -12.44 4.68 -14.70
N LEU A 80 -11.21 4.35 -14.34
CA LEU A 80 -10.51 3.16 -14.82
C LEU A 80 -11.28 1.87 -14.51
N VAL A 81 -11.78 1.73 -13.28
CA VAL A 81 -12.54 0.54 -12.86
C VAL A 81 -13.89 0.43 -13.60
N LYS A 82 -14.49 1.55 -14.01
CA LYS A 82 -15.73 1.56 -14.80
C LYS A 82 -15.50 1.28 -16.28
N GLU A 83 -14.42 1.77 -16.84
CA GLU A 83 -14.13 1.71 -18.27
C GLU A 83 -13.40 0.44 -18.68
N ARG A 84 -12.68 -0.21 -17.78
CA ARG A 84 -11.87 -1.38 -18.06
C ARG A 84 -12.30 -2.58 -17.23
N SER A 85 -12.08 -3.76 -17.78
CA SER A 85 -12.23 -5.01 -17.01
C SER A 85 -11.22 -5.03 -15.87
N CYS A 86 -11.67 -5.42 -14.70
CA CYS A 86 -10.81 -5.50 -13.52
C CYS A 86 -11.16 -6.71 -12.66
N GLU A 87 -10.18 -7.17 -11.91
CA GLU A 87 -10.30 -8.30 -10.99
C GLU A 87 -9.79 -7.91 -9.60
N GLN A 88 -10.37 -8.52 -8.58
CA GLN A 88 -9.88 -8.46 -7.21
C GLN A 88 -9.26 -9.79 -6.83
N LEU A 89 -8.12 -9.74 -6.16
CA LEU A 89 -7.43 -10.95 -5.70
C LEU A 89 -8.26 -11.64 -4.61
N LEU A 90 -8.42 -12.96 -4.71
CA LEU A 90 -9.17 -13.78 -3.75
C LEU A 90 -10.58 -13.24 -3.44
N ALA A 91 -11.30 -12.83 -4.47
CA ALA A 91 -12.67 -12.28 -4.32
C ALA A 91 -13.61 -13.26 -3.60
N SER A 92 -13.42 -14.57 -3.75
CA SER A 92 -14.19 -15.64 -3.10
C SER A 92 -14.09 -15.63 -1.56
N GLU A 93 -13.01 -15.08 -1.00
CA GLU A 93 -12.82 -14.99 0.46
C GLU A 93 -13.69 -13.90 1.12
N GLY A 94 -14.37 -13.08 0.34
CA GLY A 94 -15.29 -12.06 0.83
C GLY A 94 -14.66 -10.89 1.57
N THR A 95 -13.34 -10.71 1.45
CA THR A 95 -12.60 -9.64 2.15
C THR A 95 -12.81 -8.25 1.53
N LYS A 96 -13.35 -8.18 0.31
CA LYS A 96 -13.63 -6.94 -0.44
C LYS A 96 -12.42 -5.99 -0.48
N PRO A 97 -11.28 -6.42 -1.04
CA PRO A 97 -10.08 -5.58 -1.08
C PRO A 97 -10.30 -4.33 -1.95
N SER A 98 -9.64 -3.23 -1.57
CA SER A 98 -9.66 -1.97 -2.34
C SER A 98 -8.58 -1.93 -3.43
N VAL A 99 -7.95 -3.06 -3.74
CA VAL A 99 -6.97 -3.18 -4.83
C VAL A 99 -7.60 -3.94 -5.98
N TYR A 100 -7.56 -3.32 -7.15
CA TYR A 100 -8.08 -3.87 -8.40
C TYR A 100 -6.95 -4.05 -9.40
N TYR A 101 -6.99 -5.14 -10.13
CA TYR A 101 -6.07 -5.44 -11.22
C TYR A 101 -6.79 -5.23 -12.55
N LEU A 102 -6.29 -4.33 -13.36
CA LEU A 102 -6.81 -4.11 -14.72
C LEU A 102 -6.33 -5.23 -15.63
N VAL A 103 -7.23 -5.86 -16.30
CA VAL A 103 -6.99 -7.01 -17.18
C VAL A 103 -7.40 -6.73 -18.62
#